data_728f61ca606bcbc393c43ddaf5242822
#
_entry.id   728f61ca606bcbc393c43ddaf5242822
#
_cell.length_a   1.000
_cell.length_b   1.000
_cell.length_c   1.000
_cell.angle_alpha   90.00
_cell.angle_beta   90.00
_cell.angle_gamma   90.00
#
_symmetry.space_group_name_H-M   'P 1'
#
loop_
_entity.id
_entity.type
_entity.pdbx_description
1 polymer ?
#
loop_
_entity_poly.entity_id
_entity_poly.type
_entity_poly.pdbx_seq_one_letter_code
_entity_poly.pdbx_strand_id
1 'polypeptide(L)'
;MTWTWVRLTGLLVRWWLPLSLTLGALGGAAYALARDAVYSAEAYVAVAGGDPAQAAGFAAAYARISSHPGFLVGAADEPDSLRAAASPDAPLVRLTSVGPGAREAADRVNRAAAALIAYANAHAADTRVRLVPFASAVPPLRPSSPLPLLSVAIGACGAALAAGLVRLAAPQARPQARPEPAALTGAPA
;
A
#
# COMPACT_ATOMS: atom_id res chain seq x y z
N MET A 1 4.11 -4.10 50.75
CA MET A 1 4.41 -3.77 49.33
C MET A 1 3.71 -4.67 48.28
N THR A 2 2.95 -5.66 48.66
CA THR A 2 2.31 -6.65 47.74
C THR A 2 0.94 -6.22 47.22
N TRP A 3 0.26 -5.28 47.84
CA TRP A 3 -1.12 -4.92 47.47
C TRP A 3 -1.23 -4.01 46.25
N THR A 4 -0.21 -3.25 45.93
CA THR A 4 -0.16 -2.41 44.72
C THR A 4 0.02 -3.22 43.45
N TRP A 5 0.74 -4.32 43.50
CA TRP A 5 0.99 -5.21 42.33
C TRP A 5 -0.29 -5.94 41.87
N VAL A 6 -1.15 -6.37 42.81
CA VAL A 6 -2.40 -7.07 42.52
C VAL A 6 -3.42 -6.13 41.83
N ARG A 7 -3.45 -4.86 42.21
CA ARG A 7 -4.33 -3.86 41.57
C ARG A 7 -3.83 -3.49 40.17
N LEU A 8 -2.51 -3.39 39.97
CA LEU A 8 -1.91 -3.11 38.69
C LEU A 8 -2.12 -4.26 37.66
N THR A 9 -2.00 -5.49 38.12
CA THR A 9 -2.27 -6.65 37.25
C THR A 9 -3.74 -6.77 36.84
N GLY A 10 -4.67 -6.46 37.77
CA GLY A 10 -6.11 -6.42 37.46
C GLY A 10 -6.49 -5.31 36.48
N LEU A 11 -5.89 -4.14 36.61
CA LEU A 11 -6.05 -3.04 35.64
C LEU A 11 -5.45 -3.38 34.29
N LEU A 12 -4.25 -3.95 34.22
CA LEU A 12 -3.61 -4.41 32.99
C LEU A 12 -4.43 -5.48 32.28
N VAL A 13 -5.04 -6.42 33.03
CA VAL A 13 -5.91 -7.45 32.47
C VAL A 13 -7.21 -6.86 31.90
N ARG A 14 -7.74 -5.79 32.47
CA ARG A 14 -8.96 -5.13 31.98
C ARG A 14 -8.69 -4.16 30.84
N TRP A 15 -7.50 -3.52 30.81
CA TRP A 15 -7.14 -2.49 29.84
C TRP A 15 -6.18 -2.97 28.75
N TRP A 16 -5.91 -4.26 28.67
CA TRP A 16 -4.95 -4.81 27.69
C TRP A 16 -5.32 -4.49 26.24
N LEU A 17 -6.62 -4.51 25.92
CA LEU A 17 -7.12 -4.27 24.56
C LEU A 17 -6.95 -2.80 24.16
N PRO A 18 -7.42 -1.80 24.92
CA PRO A 18 -7.15 -0.41 24.58
C PRO A 18 -5.66 -0.05 24.62
N LEU A 19 -4.88 -0.63 25.53
CA LEU A 19 -3.42 -0.42 25.55
C LEU A 19 -2.73 -0.97 24.30
N SER A 20 -3.08 -2.17 23.87
CA SER A 20 -2.51 -2.74 22.64
C SER A 20 -2.92 -1.95 21.40
N LEU A 21 -4.17 -1.51 21.31
CA LEU A 21 -4.67 -0.66 20.22
C LEU A 21 -3.92 0.69 20.17
N THR A 22 -3.78 1.36 21.29
CA THR A 22 -3.09 2.66 21.35
C THR A 22 -1.60 2.52 21.02
N LEU A 23 -0.94 1.51 21.56
CA LEU A 23 0.47 1.24 21.25
C LEU A 23 0.69 0.90 19.79
N GLY A 24 -0.20 0.08 19.22
CA GLY A 24 -0.18 -0.24 17.79
C GLY A 24 -0.45 0.96 16.90
N ALA A 25 -1.42 1.81 17.29
CA ALA A 25 -1.72 3.04 16.58
C ALA A 25 -0.53 4.01 16.59
N LEU A 26 0.13 4.18 17.74
CA LEU A 26 1.34 5.00 17.87
C LEU A 26 2.49 4.43 17.03
N GLY A 27 2.69 3.12 17.03
CA GLY A 27 3.69 2.45 16.18
C GLY A 27 3.40 2.66 14.70
N GLY A 28 2.15 2.53 14.26
CA GLY A 28 1.72 2.82 12.89
C GLY A 28 1.90 4.29 12.50
N ALA A 29 1.63 5.23 13.41
CA ALA A 29 1.87 6.66 13.19
C ALA A 29 3.38 6.95 13.08
N ALA A 30 4.19 6.42 13.98
CA ALA A 30 5.64 6.57 13.93
C ALA A 30 6.24 6.01 12.64
N TYR A 31 5.77 4.85 12.19
CA TYR A 31 6.15 4.28 10.89
C TYR A 31 5.80 5.20 9.72
N ALA A 32 4.58 5.78 9.72
CA ALA A 32 4.15 6.68 8.67
C ALA A 32 4.98 7.98 8.62
N LEU A 33 5.43 8.46 9.79
CA LEU A 33 6.29 9.66 9.90
C LEU A 33 7.75 9.39 9.55
N ALA A 34 8.24 8.16 9.77
CA ALA A 34 9.62 7.77 9.50
C ALA A 34 9.86 7.36 8.03
N ARG A 35 8.79 7.14 7.24
CA ARG A 35 8.90 6.78 5.83
C ARG A 35 8.82 8.03 4.97
N ASP A 36 9.66 8.07 3.95
CA ASP A 36 9.63 9.12 2.94
C ASP A 36 8.31 9.12 2.16
N ALA A 37 7.80 10.31 1.91
CA ALA A 37 6.60 10.50 1.11
C ALA A 37 6.88 10.13 -0.35
N VAL A 38 6.01 9.33 -0.94
CA VAL A 38 6.09 8.90 -2.32
C VAL A 38 4.91 9.48 -3.09
N TYR A 39 5.20 10.07 -4.23
CA TYR A 39 4.21 10.70 -5.10
C TYR A 39 4.02 9.88 -6.36
N SER A 40 2.78 9.75 -6.82
CA SER A 40 2.44 9.08 -8.07
C SER A 40 1.80 10.06 -9.03
N ALA A 41 2.32 10.12 -10.25
CA ALA A 41 1.79 10.96 -11.31
C ALA A 41 1.41 10.11 -12.53
N GLU A 42 0.35 10.50 -13.23
CA GLU A 42 -0.20 9.77 -14.36
C GLU A 42 -0.31 10.65 -15.59
N ALA A 43 0.08 10.11 -16.75
CA ALA A 43 -0.15 10.70 -18.05
C ALA A 43 -0.90 9.72 -18.96
N TYR A 44 -1.69 10.24 -19.87
CA TYR A 44 -2.48 9.45 -20.80
C TYR A 44 -2.12 9.81 -22.23
N VAL A 45 -1.91 8.78 -23.05
CA VAL A 45 -1.60 8.89 -24.48
C VAL A 45 -2.67 8.15 -25.26
N ALA A 46 -3.30 8.80 -26.22
CA ALA A 46 -4.32 8.19 -27.07
C ALA A 46 -3.71 7.63 -28.35
N VAL A 47 -4.21 6.49 -28.78
CA VAL A 47 -3.93 5.91 -30.11
C VAL A 47 -4.97 6.43 -31.08
N ALA A 48 -4.56 7.21 -32.06
CA ALA A 48 -5.39 7.80 -33.09
C ALA A 48 -5.15 7.13 -34.45
N GLY A 49 -6.22 6.88 -35.19
CA GLY A 49 -6.19 6.26 -36.50
C GLY A 49 -6.53 4.76 -36.49
N GLY A 50 -6.90 4.25 -37.65
CA GLY A 50 -7.31 2.86 -37.81
C GLY A 50 -8.72 2.55 -37.34
N ASP A 51 -9.05 1.27 -37.35
CA ASP A 51 -10.27 0.74 -36.75
C ASP A 51 -10.16 0.74 -35.20
N PRO A 52 -11.25 0.97 -34.43
CA PRO A 52 -11.23 1.00 -32.96
C PRO A 52 -10.62 -0.25 -32.32
N ALA A 53 -10.89 -1.44 -32.86
CA ALA A 53 -10.32 -2.69 -32.35
C ALA A 53 -8.80 -2.75 -32.59
N GLN A 54 -8.34 -2.28 -33.74
CA GLN A 54 -6.93 -2.18 -34.07
C GLN A 54 -6.23 -1.16 -33.18
N ALA A 55 -6.84 0.00 -32.95
CA ALA A 55 -6.30 1.03 -32.05
C ALA A 55 -6.12 0.53 -30.62
N ALA A 56 -7.08 -0.26 -30.10
CA ALA A 56 -6.96 -0.91 -28.79
C ALA A 56 -5.82 -1.95 -28.74
N GLY A 57 -5.66 -2.73 -29.81
CA GLY A 57 -4.54 -3.66 -29.95
C GLY A 57 -3.16 -2.96 -29.94
N PHE A 58 -3.05 -1.83 -30.63
CA PHE A 58 -1.85 -1.00 -30.61
C PHE A 58 -1.60 -0.37 -29.24
N ALA A 59 -2.65 0.09 -28.54
CA ALA A 59 -2.51 0.61 -27.19
C ALA A 59 -1.91 -0.45 -26.24
N ALA A 60 -2.38 -1.70 -26.34
CA ALA A 60 -1.84 -2.81 -25.56
C ALA A 60 -0.37 -3.13 -25.94
N ALA A 61 -0.03 -3.09 -27.22
CA ALA A 61 1.34 -3.31 -27.70
C ALA A 61 2.28 -2.20 -27.18
N TYR A 62 1.89 -0.94 -27.31
CA TYR A 62 2.69 0.19 -26.85
C TYR A 62 2.82 0.23 -25.33
N ALA A 63 1.80 -0.17 -24.58
CA ALA A 63 1.92 -0.33 -23.14
C ALA A 63 2.97 -1.37 -22.74
N ARG A 64 3.04 -2.50 -23.45
CA ARG A 64 4.07 -3.54 -23.24
C ARG A 64 5.47 -3.03 -23.58
N ILE A 65 5.62 -2.34 -24.70
CA ILE A 65 6.90 -1.76 -25.14
C ILE A 65 7.38 -0.74 -24.10
N SER A 66 6.49 0.13 -23.64
CA SER A 66 6.80 1.16 -22.64
C SER A 66 7.16 0.58 -21.27
N SER A 67 6.72 -0.64 -20.95
CA SER A 67 7.09 -1.34 -19.72
C SER A 67 8.42 -2.08 -19.83
N HIS A 68 9.03 -2.12 -21.03
CA HIS A 68 10.29 -2.84 -21.22
C HIS A 68 11.49 -1.98 -20.76
N PRO A 69 12.40 -2.54 -19.95
CA PRO A 69 13.54 -1.79 -19.41
C PRO A 69 14.39 -1.10 -20.49
N GLY A 70 14.59 -1.73 -21.63
CA GLY A 70 15.37 -1.16 -22.73
C GLY A 70 14.77 0.09 -23.37
N PHE A 71 13.44 0.27 -23.33
CA PHE A 71 12.77 1.49 -23.78
C PHE A 71 12.93 2.62 -22.74
N LEU A 72 12.97 2.26 -21.46
CA LEU A 72 13.01 3.19 -20.34
C LEU A 72 14.40 3.80 -20.08
N VAL A 73 15.46 3.17 -20.58
CA VAL A 73 16.87 3.63 -20.43
C VAL A 73 17.11 5.07 -20.92
N GLY A 74 16.28 5.56 -21.85
CA GLY A 74 16.35 6.95 -22.30
C GLY A 74 15.31 7.90 -21.70
N ALA A 75 14.29 7.36 -21.01
CA ALA A 75 13.13 8.13 -20.56
C ALA A 75 13.00 8.22 -19.02
N ALA A 76 13.63 7.30 -18.29
CA ALA A 76 13.59 7.27 -16.83
C ALA A 76 14.95 6.90 -16.25
N ASP A 77 15.40 7.68 -15.26
CA ASP A 77 16.66 7.41 -14.54
C ASP A 77 16.58 6.13 -13.69
N GLU A 78 15.34 5.63 -13.44
CA GLU A 78 15.07 4.47 -12.61
C GLU A 78 13.93 3.65 -13.24
N PRO A 79 14.23 2.49 -13.87
CA PRO A 79 13.24 1.71 -14.64
C PRO A 79 12.06 1.20 -13.81
N ASP A 80 12.26 0.91 -12.53
CA ASP A 80 11.19 0.39 -11.63
C ASP A 80 10.16 1.47 -11.23
N SER A 81 10.45 2.73 -11.48
CA SER A 81 9.58 3.85 -11.11
C SER A 81 8.50 4.16 -12.15
N LEU A 82 8.57 3.59 -13.36
CA LEU A 82 7.63 3.83 -14.45
C LEU A 82 6.84 2.56 -14.78
N ARG A 83 5.53 2.70 -14.90
CA ARG A 83 4.62 1.62 -15.32
C ARG A 83 3.73 2.11 -16.45
N ALA A 84 3.45 1.20 -17.39
CA ALA A 84 2.52 1.46 -18.49
C ALA A 84 1.42 0.40 -18.51
N ALA A 85 0.20 0.82 -18.77
CA ALA A 85 -0.95 -0.05 -18.90
C ALA A 85 -1.88 0.47 -20.00
N ALA A 86 -2.43 -0.43 -20.80
CA ALA A 86 -3.51 -0.09 -21.72
C ALA A 86 -4.83 0.02 -20.95
N SER A 87 -5.68 0.96 -21.34
CA SER A 87 -7.05 1.03 -20.86
C SER A 87 -7.87 -0.11 -21.49
N PRO A 88 -8.71 -0.83 -20.71
CA PRO A 88 -9.54 -1.90 -21.27
C PRO A 88 -10.66 -1.37 -22.18
N ASP A 89 -11.16 -0.16 -21.92
CA ASP A 89 -12.37 0.36 -22.54
C ASP A 89 -12.10 1.44 -23.61
N ALA A 90 -10.85 1.83 -23.82
CA ALA A 90 -10.48 2.90 -24.73
C ALA A 90 -9.07 2.68 -25.31
N PRO A 91 -8.78 3.17 -26.52
CA PRO A 91 -7.45 3.07 -27.12
C PRO A 91 -6.49 4.08 -26.47
N LEU A 92 -6.30 3.94 -25.16
CA LEU A 92 -5.46 4.80 -24.33
C LEU A 92 -4.35 3.98 -23.66
N VAL A 93 -3.16 4.57 -23.60
CA VAL A 93 -2.03 4.09 -22.79
C VAL A 93 -1.92 5.00 -21.58
N ARG A 94 -2.07 4.43 -20.38
CA ARG A 94 -1.79 5.10 -19.12
C ARG A 94 -0.34 4.84 -18.74
N LEU A 95 0.39 5.90 -18.49
CA LEU A 95 1.75 5.87 -17.96
C LEU A 95 1.68 6.40 -16.53
N THR A 96 2.29 5.68 -15.60
CA THR A 96 2.34 6.05 -14.17
C THR A 96 3.79 6.08 -13.73
N SER A 97 4.22 7.17 -13.12
CA SER A 97 5.53 7.28 -12.49
C SER A 97 5.38 7.49 -10.99
N VAL A 98 6.30 6.89 -10.25
CA VAL A 98 6.38 6.99 -8.79
C VAL A 98 7.74 7.57 -8.42
N GLY A 99 7.77 8.53 -7.48
CA GLY A 99 9.02 9.15 -7.06
C GLY A 99 8.90 9.92 -5.75
N PRO A 100 10.03 10.36 -5.17
CA PRO A 100 10.06 11.08 -3.90
C PRO A 100 9.52 12.51 -4.01
N GLY A 101 9.52 13.09 -5.23
CA GLY A 101 9.05 14.46 -5.50
C GLY A 101 7.84 14.50 -6.43
N ALA A 102 6.82 15.30 -6.09
CA ALA A 102 5.60 15.44 -6.89
C ALA A 102 5.88 15.96 -8.31
N ARG A 103 6.76 16.98 -8.45
CA ARG A 103 7.16 17.51 -9.76
C ARG A 103 8.01 16.51 -10.52
N GLU A 104 8.95 15.88 -9.85
CA GLU A 104 9.84 14.89 -10.44
C GLU A 104 9.05 13.72 -11.04
N ALA A 105 8.06 13.18 -10.31
CA ALA A 105 7.18 12.13 -10.81
C ALA A 105 6.39 12.58 -12.05
N ALA A 106 5.83 13.81 -12.03
CA ALA A 106 5.09 14.37 -13.17
C ALA A 106 6.00 14.60 -14.39
N ASP A 107 7.18 15.18 -14.20
CA ASP A 107 8.11 15.44 -15.28
C ASP A 107 8.65 14.15 -15.90
N ARG A 108 8.92 13.14 -15.06
CA ARG A 108 9.37 11.82 -15.52
C ARG A 108 8.32 11.14 -16.40
N VAL A 109 7.07 11.08 -15.95
CA VAL A 109 6.01 10.44 -16.76
C VAL A 109 5.70 11.23 -18.03
N ASN A 110 5.79 12.58 -18.01
CA ASN A 110 5.60 13.40 -19.20
C ASN A 110 6.74 13.20 -20.21
N ARG A 111 7.99 13.07 -19.76
CA ARG A 111 9.12 12.71 -20.65
C ARG A 111 8.93 11.33 -21.28
N ALA A 112 8.49 10.35 -20.48
CA ALA A 112 8.21 9.00 -20.98
C ALA A 112 7.07 9.00 -22.00
N ALA A 113 6.01 9.76 -21.77
CA ALA A 113 4.91 9.93 -22.74
C ALA A 113 5.39 10.57 -24.04
N ALA A 114 6.20 11.62 -23.96
CA ALA A 114 6.78 12.27 -25.14
C ALA A 114 7.69 11.31 -25.94
N ALA A 115 8.52 10.53 -25.25
CA ALA A 115 9.38 9.53 -25.88
C ALA A 115 8.55 8.44 -26.58
N LEU A 116 7.48 7.95 -25.94
CA LEU A 116 6.58 6.97 -26.52
C LEU A 116 5.88 7.51 -27.77
N ILE A 117 5.39 8.75 -27.71
CA ILE A 117 4.75 9.43 -28.84
C ILE A 117 5.75 9.60 -30.00
N ALA A 118 6.97 10.03 -29.73
CA ALA A 118 8.01 10.18 -30.74
C ALA A 118 8.36 8.84 -31.42
N TYR A 119 8.56 7.79 -30.61
CA TYR A 119 8.84 6.44 -31.09
C TYR A 119 7.72 5.91 -31.99
N ALA A 120 6.48 5.96 -31.53
CA ALA A 120 5.34 5.46 -32.29
C ALA A 120 5.11 6.24 -33.58
N ASN A 121 5.25 7.56 -33.54
CA ASN A 121 5.02 8.42 -34.69
C ASN A 121 6.15 8.31 -35.73
N ALA A 122 7.36 7.92 -35.35
CA ALA A 122 8.42 7.57 -36.30
C ALA A 122 8.06 6.33 -37.16
N HIS A 123 7.22 5.44 -36.64
CA HIS A 123 6.75 4.23 -37.31
C HIS A 123 5.29 4.33 -37.81
N ALA A 124 4.72 5.53 -37.82
CA ALA A 124 3.32 5.74 -38.17
C ALA A 124 3.00 5.42 -39.64
N ALA A 125 4.00 5.52 -40.55
CA ALA A 125 3.84 5.14 -41.97
C ALA A 125 3.53 3.66 -42.11
N ASP A 126 4.17 2.81 -41.32
CA ASP A 126 4.03 1.36 -41.37
C ASP A 126 2.80 0.86 -40.62
N THR A 127 2.55 1.44 -39.46
CA THR A 127 1.47 1.02 -38.53
C THR A 127 0.11 1.64 -38.89
N ARG A 128 0.08 2.75 -39.63
CA ARG A 128 -1.11 3.57 -39.94
C ARG A 128 -1.85 4.11 -38.66
N VAL A 129 -1.18 4.10 -37.51
CA VAL A 129 -1.67 4.68 -36.27
C VAL A 129 -0.68 5.72 -35.76
N ARG A 130 -1.20 6.70 -35.02
CA ARG A 130 -0.41 7.75 -34.39
C ARG A 130 -0.74 7.81 -32.92
N LEU A 131 0.24 8.17 -32.12
CA LEU A 131 0.03 8.50 -30.75
C LEU A 131 -0.08 10.02 -30.58
N VAL A 132 -1.08 10.43 -29.81
CA VAL A 132 -1.30 11.84 -29.48
C VAL A 132 -1.39 12.00 -27.95
N PRO A 133 -0.91 13.11 -27.40
CA PRO A 133 -1.08 13.37 -25.98
C PRO A 133 -2.56 13.57 -25.68
N PHE A 134 -3.08 12.83 -24.69
CA PHE A 134 -4.46 12.97 -24.26
C PHE A 134 -4.56 13.79 -22.98
N ALA A 135 -3.77 13.46 -21.94
CA ALA A 135 -3.66 14.22 -20.71
C ALA A 135 -2.23 14.14 -20.19
N SER A 136 -1.63 15.31 -19.97
CA SER A 136 -0.32 15.41 -19.34
C SER A 136 -0.45 15.31 -17.83
N ALA A 137 0.57 14.71 -17.19
CA ALA A 137 0.61 14.63 -15.74
C ALA A 137 0.81 16.01 -15.10
N VAL A 138 0.03 16.25 -14.06
CA VAL A 138 0.16 17.41 -13.17
C VAL A 138 0.77 16.92 -11.86
N PRO A 139 1.65 17.72 -11.22
CA PRO A 139 2.21 17.36 -9.93
C PRO A 139 1.12 17.09 -8.89
N PRO A 140 1.10 15.90 -8.25
CA PRO A 140 0.08 15.58 -7.27
C PRO A 140 0.22 16.44 -6.01
N LEU A 141 -0.92 16.89 -5.48
CA LEU A 141 -0.97 17.74 -4.28
C LEU A 141 -0.75 16.96 -2.97
N ARG A 142 -0.90 15.65 -3.02
CA ARG A 142 -0.78 14.76 -1.84
C ARG A 142 0.09 13.55 -2.17
N PRO A 143 0.87 13.06 -1.20
CA PRO A 143 1.61 11.83 -1.38
C PRO A 143 0.65 10.64 -1.52
N SER A 144 1.03 9.68 -2.35
CA SER A 144 0.30 8.43 -2.54
C SER A 144 0.61 7.40 -1.45
N SER A 145 1.78 7.52 -0.80
CA SER A 145 2.22 6.61 0.28
C SER A 145 3.25 7.33 1.17
N PRO A 146 3.33 6.99 2.47
CA PRO A 146 2.37 6.19 3.23
C PRO A 146 1.07 6.96 3.48
N LEU A 147 -0.06 6.25 3.58
CA LEU A 147 -1.35 6.82 4.01
C LEU A 147 -1.39 6.77 5.55
N PRO A 148 -1.29 7.91 6.27
CA PRO A 148 -1.14 7.91 7.73
C PRO A 148 -2.26 7.17 8.45
N LEU A 149 -3.50 7.39 8.03
CA LEU A 149 -4.67 6.72 8.62
C LEU A 149 -4.64 5.20 8.44
N LEU A 150 -4.21 4.74 7.27
CA LEU A 150 -4.10 3.30 6.98
C LEU A 150 -2.99 2.66 7.82
N SER A 151 -1.84 3.31 7.93
CA SER A 151 -0.71 2.83 8.74
C SER A 151 -1.09 2.73 10.23
N VAL A 152 -1.81 3.73 10.76
CA VAL A 152 -2.34 3.72 12.13
C VAL A 152 -3.33 2.57 12.33
N ALA A 153 -4.27 2.38 11.40
CA ALA A 153 -5.27 1.31 11.47
C ALA A 153 -4.62 -0.08 11.45
N ILE A 154 -3.66 -0.30 10.52
CA ILE A 154 -2.93 -1.58 10.42
C ILE A 154 -2.13 -1.84 11.70
N GLY A 155 -1.43 -0.82 12.24
CA GLY A 155 -0.68 -0.92 13.48
C GLY A 155 -1.58 -1.29 14.66
N ALA A 156 -2.72 -0.63 14.81
CA ALA A 156 -3.70 -0.91 15.86
C ALA A 156 -4.25 -2.34 15.76
N CYS A 157 -4.71 -2.75 14.58
CA CYS A 157 -5.24 -4.10 14.36
C CYS A 157 -4.18 -5.18 14.59
N GLY A 158 -2.96 -4.98 14.08
CA GLY A 158 -1.85 -5.92 14.26
C GLY A 158 -1.48 -6.10 15.73
N ALA A 159 -1.42 -5.02 16.50
CA ALA A 159 -1.14 -5.08 17.93
C ALA A 159 -2.25 -5.77 18.72
N ALA A 160 -3.52 -5.52 18.38
CA ALA A 160 -4.67 -6.19 18.99
C ALA A 160 -4.66 -7.71 18.73
N LEU A 161 -4.36 -8.12 17.49
CA LEU A 161 -4.23 -9.53 17.12
C LEU A 161 -3.07 -10.20 17.86
N ALA A 162 -1.89 -9.58 17.87
CA ALA A 162 -0.72 -10.10 18.58
C ALA A 162 -0.99 -10.26 20.08
N ALA A 163 -1.59 -9.26 20.72
CA ALA A 163 -1.94 -9.30 22.13
C ALA A 163 -3.01 -10.36 22.42
N GLY A 164 -3.98 -10.56 21.52
CA GLY A 164 -4.99 -11.63 21.60
C GLY A 164 -4.36 -13.02 21.53
N LEU A 165 -3.43 -13.24 20.61
CA LEU A 165 -2.71 -14.51 20.46
C LEU A 165 -1.86 -14.81 21.70
N VAL A 166 -1.12 -13.82 22.22
CA VAL A 166 -0.34 -13.98 23.45
C VAL A 166 -1.25 -14.38 24.61
N ARG A 167 -2.44 -13.81 24.71
CA ARG A 167 -3.40 -14.13 25.78
C ARG A 167 -4.00 -15.51 25.66
N LEU A 168 -4.23 -15.99 24.42
CA LEU A 168 -4.71 -17.37 24.17
C LEU A 168 -3.61 -18.40 24.48
N ALA A 169 -2.36 -18.07 24.20
CA ALA A 169 -1.21 -18.93 24.46
C ALA A 169 -0.81 -18.93 25.95
N ALA A 170 -1.20 -17.92 26.73
CA ALA A 170 -0.89 -17.86 28.17
C ALA A 170 -1.63 -18.99 28.90
N PRO A 171 -0.93 -19.81 29.70
CA PRO A 171 -1.56 -20.89 30.46
C PRO A 171 -2.60 -20.28 31.40
N GLN A 172 -3.87 -20.69 31.23
CA GLN A 172 -4.92 -20.29 32.14
C GLN A 172 -4.63 -20.93 33.48
N ALA A 173 -4.31 -20.11 34.50
CA ALA A 173 -4.19 -20.56 35.87
C ALA A 173 -5.54 -21.20 36.25
N ARG A 174 -5.57 -22.53 36.30
CA ARG A 174 -6.74 -23.26 36.79
C ARG A 174 -7.05 -22.72 38.20
N PRO A 175 -8.31 -22.37 38.49
CA PRO A 175 -8.68 -22.06 39.87
C PRO A 175 -8.32 -23.27 40.72
N GLN A 176 -7.38 -23.11 41.66
CA GLN A 176 -7.11 -24.16 42.63
C GLN A 176 -8.43 -24.46 43.34
N ALA A 177 -8.88 -25.71 43.15
CA ALA A 177 -10.04 -26.17 43.90
C ALA A 177 -9.77 -25.92 45.39
N ARG A 178 -10.64 -25.09 46.01
CA ARG A 178 -10.60 -24.80 47.44
C ARG A 178 -10.64 -26.14 48.14
N PRO A 179 -9.67 -26.48 49.02
CA PRO A 179 -9.74 -27.74 49.76
C PRO A 179 -11.03 -27.71 50.59
N GLU A 180 -11.86 -28.70 50.35
CA GLU A 180 -13.10 -28.92 51.10
C GLU A 180 -12.74 -29.14 52.56
N PRO A 181 -13.35 -28.38 53.52
CA PRO A 181 -13.06 -28.58 54.93
C PRO A 181 -13.49 -30.02 55.28
N ALA A 182 -12.51 -30.81 55.75
CA ALA A 182 -12.74 -32.14 56.24
C ALA A 182 -13.88 -32.15 57.26
N ALA A 183 -14.94 -32.82 56.95
CA ALA A 183 -16.06 -33.06 57.87
C ALA A 183 -15.50 -33.77 59.10
N LEU A 184 -15.51 -33.09 60.25
CA LEU A 184 -15.23 -33.70 61.52
C LEU A 184 -16.36 -34.69 61.81
N THR A 185 -16.15 -35.96 61.47
CA THR A 185 -17.02 -37.03 61.88
C THR A 185 -16.93 -37.18 63.40
N GLY A 186 -17.98 -36.74 64.11
CA GLY A 186 -18.07 -36.87 65.54
C GLY A 186 -18.06 -38.34 65.97
N ALA A 187 -17.29 -38.65 66.99
CA ALA A 187 -17.28 -39.91 67.65
C ALA A 187 -18.57 -40.12 68.49
N PRO A 188 -19.16 -41.30 68.46
CA PRO A 188 -20.25 -41.65 69.43
C PRO A 188 -19.66 -42.00 70.77
N ALA A 189 -20.41 -41.71 71.83
CA ALA A 189 -20.21 -42.04 73.23
C ALA A 189 -20.25 -43.53 73.51
#